data_c59de74bf3647ca29c15cd6c6482e799
#
_entry.id   c59de74bf3647ca29c15cd6c6482e799
#
_cell.length_a   1.000
_cell.length_b   1.000
_cell.length_c   1.000
_cell.angle_alpha   90.00
_cell.angle_beta   90.00
_cell.angle_gamma   90.00
#
_symmetry.space_group_name_H-M   'P 1'
#
loop_
_entity.id
_entity.type
_entity.pdbx_description
1 polymer ?
#
loop_
_entity_poly.entity_id
_entity_poly.type
_entity_poly.pdbx_seq_one_letter_code
_entity_poly.pdbx_strand_id
1 'polypeptide(L)'
;MLSGFDLWRIAARLRLPPRTVARAFCRGSIGRVSRLPVLRLAPLKEERGNCPFLTGNHCAIHDAEPLVCALYPLAQEITKEGQVSYFLQPTQCGGQVIAARVGDYLARYDVPAREATDVRWAQVCMALEDTVERLDALFEPVFARRMQEKLWQALYYRYDFAKEYRPQLEENLLWMDGELKKLEGMQMRHRTIEKNDR
;
A
#
# COMPACT_ATOMS: atom_id res chain seq x y z
N MET A 1 -0.56 -5.07 6.16
CA MET A 1 -0.15 -3.91 5.35
C MET A 1 -1.38 -3.39 4.64
N LEU A 2 -1.44 -2.06 4.40
CA LEU A 2 -2.48 -1.45 3.57
C LEU A 2 -1.96 -1.28 2.15
N SER A 3 -2.79 -1.58 1.16
CA SER A 3 -2.58 -1.11 -0.21
C SER A 3 -2.97 0.37 -0.34
N GLY A 4 -2.60 1.01 -1.46
CA GLY A 4 -3.13 2.34 -1.78
C GLY A 4 -4.64 2.34 -1.95
N PHE A 5 -5.19 1.22 -2.45
CA PHE A 5 -6.63 1.05 -2.57
C PHE A 5 -7.33 0.94 -1.20
N ASP A 6 -6.75 0.23 -0.23
CA ASP A 6 -7.27 0.20 1.13
C ASP A 6 -7.33 1.61 1.73
N LEU A 7 -6.24 2.38 1.60
CA LEU A 7 -6.20 3.75 2.11
C LEU A 7 -7.24 4.65 1.43
N TRP A 8 -7.41 4.50 0.10
CA TRP A 8 -8.42 5.25 -0.65
C TRP A 8 -9.84 4.90 -0.19
N ARG A 9 -10.16 3.61 0.03
CA ARG A 9 -11.47 3.18 0.56
C ARG A 9 -11.76 3.78 1.94
N ILE A 10 -10.78 3.73 2.84
CA ILE A 10 -10.90 4.34 4.17
C ILE A 10 -11.08 5.86 4.04
N ALA A 11 -10.33 6.52 3.16
CA ALA A 11 -10.45 7.95 2.90
C ALA A 11 -11.85 8.34 2.40
N ALA A 12 -12.39 7.57 1.46
CA ALA A 12 -13.77 7.76 0.95
C ALA A 12 -14.80 7.58 2.07
N ARG A 13 -14.68 6.54 2.88
CA ARG A 13 -15.59 6.25 4.00
C ARG A 13 -15.59 7.35 5.06
N LEU A 14 -14.42 7.88 5.38
CA LEU A 14 -14.25 8.95 6.36
C LEU A 14 -14.46 10.35 5.77
N ARG A 15 -14.56 10.48 4.45
CA ARG A 15 -14.58 11.75 3.72
C ARG A 15 -13.39 12.66 4.05
N LEU A 16 -12.22 12.06 4.17
CA LEU A 16 -10.96 12.74 4.47
C LEU A 16 -9.93 12.46 3.38
N PRO A 17 -9.04 13.43 3.06
CA PRO A 17 -7.94 13.18 2.14
C PRO A 17 -7.08 11.98 2.59
N PRO A 18 -6.59 11.11 1.68
CA PRO A 18 -5.79 9.93 2.04
C PRO A 18 -4.60 10.25 2.93
N ARG A 19 -3.91 11.37 2.68
CA ARG A 19 -2.80 11.83 3.53
C ARG A 19 -3.22 12.15 4.97
N THR A 20 -4.41 12.69 5.15
CA THR A 20 -4.97 12.98 6.48
C THR A 20 -5.27 11.67 7.23
N VAL A 21 -5.89 10.71 6.54
CA VAL A 21 -6.16 9.36 7.09
C VAL A 21 -4.85 8.67 7.48
N ALA A 22 -3.86 8.69 6.59
CA ALA A 22 -2.57 8.08 6.86
C ALA A 22 -1.88 8.69 8.10
N ARG A 23 -1.92 10.01 8.25
CA ARG A 23 -1.32 10.70 9.42
C ARG A 23 -2.06 10.43 10.73
N ALA A 24 -3.39 10.33 10.68
CA ALA A 24 -4.22 10.16 11.86
C ALA A 24 -4.25 8.69 12.36
N PHE A 25 -4.30 7.73 11.44
CA PHE A 25 -4.63 6.34 11.78
C PHE A 25 -3.55 5.33 11.37
N CYS A 26 -2.46 5.75 10.75
CA CYS A 26 -1.47 4.82 10.22
C CYS A 26 -0.05 5.17 10.66
N ARG A 27 0.84 4.17 10.51
CA ARG A 27 2.30 4.32 10.59
C ARG A 27 2.92 3.93 9.25
N GLY A 28 3.75 4.82 8.72
CA GLY A 28 4.54 4.59 7.52
C GLY A 28 5.94 4.08 7.86
N SER A 29 6.46 3.21 7.01
CA SER A 29 7.86 2.75 7.04
C SER A 29 8.32 2.46 5.62
N ILE A 30 9.62 2.22 5.44
CA ILE A 30 10.16 1.70 4.18
C ILE A 30 10.38 0.20 4.36
N GLY A 31 9.93 -0.59 3.39
CA GLY A 31 10.12 -2.02 3.35
C GLY A 31 11.62 -2.39 3.35
N ARG A 32 11.99 -3.37 4.14
CA ARG A 32 13.42 -3.75 4.27
C ARG A 32 13.98 -4.37 3.00
N VAL A 33 13.17 -5.16 2.31
CA VAL A 33 13.54 -5.86 1.07
C VAL A 33 13.12 -5.03 -0.14
N SER A 34 11.83 -4.74 -0.28
CA SER A 34 11.28 -4.02 -1.44
C SER A 34 11.73 -2.56 -1.55
N ARG A 35 12.21 -1.95 -0.47
CA ARG A 35 12.54 -0.51 -0.38
C ARG A 35 11.36 0.41 -0.73
N LEU A 36 10.17 -0.14 -0.89
CA LEU A 36 8.93 0.60 -1.13
C LEU A 36 8.32 1.16 0.15
N PRO A 37 7.54 2.24 0.06
CA PRO A 37 6.68 2.70 1.14
C PRO A 37 5.72 1.61 1.61
N VAL A 38 5.60 1.44 2.92
CA VAL A 38 4.69 0.49 3.56
C VAL A 38 3.85 1.22 4.59
N LEU A 39 2.54 1.06 4.50
CA LEU A 39 1.58 1.65 5.42
C LEU A 39 0.87 0.55 6.24
N ARG A 40 0.70 0.80 7.54
CA ARG A 40 -0.03 -0.07 8.47
C ARG A 40 -0.93 0.76 9.37
N LEU A 41 -2.06 0.24 9.79
CA LEU A 41 -2.86 0.87 10.85
C LEU A 41 -1.99 1.00 12.11
N ALA A 42 -2.08 2.15 12.77
CA ALA A 42 -1.38 2.43 14.01
C ALA A 42 -2.21 1.95 15.20
N PRO A 43 -1.75 0.97 16.00
CA PRO A 43 -2.48 0.56 17.18
C PRO A 43 -2.52 1.70 18.20
N LEU A 44 -3.66 1.83 18.89
CA LEU A 44 -3.85 2.80 19.96
C LEU A 44 -3.06 2.37 21.20
N LYS A 45 -2.11 3.19 21.63
CA LYS A 45 -1.26 2.88 22.81
C LYS A 45 -2.07 2.78 24.10
N GLU A 46 -3.07 3.64 24.23
CA GLU A 46 -3.93 3.77 25.41
C GLU A 46 -4.93 2.61 25.55
N GLU A 47 -5.21 1.89 24.48
CA GLU A 47 -6.16 0.78 24.41
C GLU A 47 -5.49 -0.59 24.18
N ARG A 48 -4.38 -0.86 24.83
CA ARG A 48 -3.65 -2.15 24.74
C ARG A 48 -3.23 -2.56 23.32
N GLY A 49 -3.07 -1.61 22.43
CA GLY A 49 -2.68 -1.87 21.05
C GLY A 49 -3.85 -2.25 20.11
N ASN A 50 -5.07 -1.91 20.46
CA ASN A 50 -6.25 -2.14 19.61
C ASN A 50 -6.19 -1.36 18.32
N CYS A 51 -6.93 -1.84 17.31
CA CYS A 51 -7.11 -1.16 16.04
C CYS A 51 -7.77 0.22 16.26
N PRO A 52 -7.32 1.30 15.58
CA PRO A 52 -7.90 2.64 15.76
C PRO A 52 -9.37 2.75 15.29
N PHE A 53 -9.87 1.75 14.59
CA PHE A 53 -11.26 1.68 14.13
C PHE A 53 -12.11 0.67 14.90
N LEU A 54 -11.59 0.09 15.98
CA LEU A 54 -12.33 -0.81 16.82
C LEU A 54 -13.16 0.00 17.84
N THR A 55 -14.48 -0.12 17.78
CA THR A 55 -15.41 0.50 18.72
C THR A 55 -16.20 -0.61 19.42
N GLY A 56 -15.90 -0.86 20.69
CA GLY A 56 -16.38 -2.06 21.37
C GLY A 56 -15.88 -3.33 20.65
N ASN A 57 -16.80 -4.13 20.14
CA ASN A 57 -16.49 -5.36 19.39
C ASN A 57 -16.72 -5.22 17.87
N HIS A 58 -16.88 -4.00 17.34
CA HIS A 58 -17.23 -3.76 15.95
C HIS A 58 -16.21 -2.85 15.26
N CYS A 59 -15.97 -3.09 13.97
CA CYS A 59 -15.16 -2.23 13.13
C CYS A 59 -16.00 -1.02 12.66
N ALA A 60 -15.58 0.19 13.01
CA ALA A 60 -16.27 1.43 12.60
C ALA A 60 -16.22 1.71 11.10
N ILE A 61 -15.32 1.03 10.39
CA ILE A 61 -15.15 1.14 8.94
C ILE A 61 -15.32 -0.24 8.25
N HIS A 62 -16.21 -1.08 8.74
CA HIS A 62 -16.36 -2.46 8.25
C HIS A 62 -16.65 -2.53 6.75
N ASP A 63 -17.44 -1.59 6.21
CA ASP A 63 -17.73 -1.42 4.79
C ASP A 63 -16.54 -0.96 3.93
N ALA A 64 -15.48 -0.48 4.56
CA ALA A 64 -14.23 -0.03 3.93
C ALA A 64 -12.99 -0.68 4.56
N GLU A 65 -13.17 -1.80 5.24
CA GLU A 65 -12.08 -2.48 5.91
C GLU A 65 -10.96 -2.89 4.93
N PRO A 66 -9.69 -2.87 5.38
CA PRO A 66 -8.57 -3.34 4.58
C PRO A 66 -8.72 -4.80 4.16
N LEU A 67 -8.16 -5.15 3.00
CA LEU A 67 -8.19 -6.54 2.49
C LEU A 67 -7.71 -7.54 3.53
N VAL A 68 -6.63 -7.22 4.24
CA VAL A 68 -6.08 -8.09 5.28
C VAL A 68 -7.05 -8.36 6.44
N CYS A 69 -7.96 -7.43 6.73
CA CYS A 69 -9.01 -7.62 7.74
C CYS A 69 -10.16 -8.47 7.18
N ALA A 70 -10.61 -8.17 5.96
CA ALA A 70 -11.67 -8.90 5.26
C ALA A 70 -11.29 -10.37 5.02
N LEU A 71 -10.02 -10.65 4.74
CA LEU A 71 -9.53 -12.00 4.49
C LEU A 71 -9.33 -12.84 5.75
N TYR A 72 -9.03 -12.22 6.90
CA TYR A 72 -8.65 -12.99 8.08
C TYR A 72 -9.71 -14.04 8.47
N PRO A 73 -9.36 -15.31 8.68
CA PRO A 73 -8.01 -15.87 8.85
C PRO A 73 -7.31 -16.33 7.55
N LEU A 74 -7.86 -16.05 6.38
CA LEU A 74 -7.17 -16.31 5.12
C LEU A 74 -6.10 -15.25 4.86
N ALA A 75 -5.11 -15.63 4.04
CA ALA A 75 -4.20 -14.73 3.36
C ALA A 75 -4.30 -14.93 1.86
N GLN A 76 -3.88 -13.92 1.11
CA GLN A 76 -3.82 -13.91 -0.33
C GLN A 76 -2.37 -13.80 -0.78
N GLU A 77 -2.00 -14.60 -1.76
CA GLU A 77 -0.77 -14.46 -2.52
C GLU A 77 -1.10 -14.13 -3.96
N ILE A 78 -0.37 -13.19 -4.54
CA ILE A 78 -0.54 -12.76 -5.94
C ILE A 78 0.82 -12.89 -6.63
N THR A 79 0.86 -13.60 -7.76
CA THR A 79 2.06 -13.74 -8.58
C THR A 79 2.27 -12.54 -9.51
N LYS A 80 3.45 -12.43 -10.15
CA LYS A 80 3.73 -11.39 -11.16
C LYS A 80 2.77 -11.48 -12.35
N GLU A 81 2.31 -12.69 -12.70
CA GLU A 81 1.34 -12.97 -13.76
C GLU A 81 -0.11 -12.63 -13.35
N GLY A 82 -0.32 -12.25 -12.08
CA GLY A 82 -1.64 -11.92 -11.54
C GLY A 82 -2.47 -13.11 -11.10
N GLN A 83 -1.86 -14.28 -10.94
CA GLN A 83 -2.55 -15.43 -10.36
C GLN A 83 -2.76 -15.23 -8.88
N VAL A 84 -3.96 -15.51 -8.41
CA VAL A 84 -4.37 -15.34 -7.02
C VAL A 84 -4.55 -16.69 -6.35
N SER A 85 -3.95 -16.87 -5.20
CA SER A 85 -4.16 -18.02 -4.33
C SER A 85 -4.48 -17.58 -2.90
N TYR A 86 -5.27 -18.40 -2.21
CA TYR A 86 -5.68 -18.15 -0.82
C TYR A 86 -5.22 -19.30 0.05
N PHE A 87 -4.74 -18.98 1.24
CA PHE A 87 -4.31 -19.99 2.22
C PHE A 87 -4.71 -19.57 3.64
N LEU A 88 -4.89 -20.56 4.50
CA LEU A 88 -5.21 -20.35 5.90
C LEU A 88 -3.95 -19.96 6.66
N GLN A 89 -4.00 -18.84 7.38
CA GLN A 89 -2.93 -18.44 8.29
C GLN A 89 -3.01 -19.20 9.61
N PRO A 90 -1.87 -19.50 10.27
CA PRO A 90 -1.88 -19.95 11.65
C PRO A 90 -2.55 -18.89 12.53
N THR A 91 -3.63 -19.26 13.21
CA THR A 91 -4.36 -18.34 14.10
C THR A 91 -4.31 -18.86 15.53
N GLN A 92 -4.29 -17.94 16.49
CA GLN A 92 -4.40 -18.27 17.93
C GLN A 92 -5.84 -18.10 18.44
N CYS A 93 -6.76 -17.64 17.58
CA CYS A 93 -8.18 -17.55 17.96
C CYS A 93 -8.80 -18.93 17.88
N GLY A 94 -9.21 -19.44 19.03
CA GLY A 94 -9.91 -20.73 19.19
C GLY A 94 -11.36 -20.67 18.68
N GLY A 95 -11.57 -20.42 17.38
CA GLY A 95 -12.88 -20.52 16.74
C GLY A 95 -13.17 -21.97 16.38
N GLN A 96 -14.44 -22.35 16.43
CA GLN A 96 -14.89 -23.62 15.83
C GLN A 96 -14.65 -23.55 14.31
N VAL A 97 -14.15 -24.63 13.75
CA VAL A 97 -14.04 -24.79 12.30
C VAL A 97 -15.45 -24.83 11.73
N ILE A 98 -15.89 -23.74 11.12
CA ILE A 98 -17.13 -23.76 10.36
C ILE A 98 -16.77 -24.31 8.98
N ALA A 99 -17.41 -25.43 8.60
CA ALA A 99 -17.29 -25.99 7.25
C ALA A 99 -17.95 -25.01 6.25
N ALA A 100 -17.14 -24.12 5.67
CA ALA A 100 -17.57 -23.18 4.65
C ALA A 100 -16.66 -23.29 3.44
N ARG A 101 -17.21 -23.06 2.25
CA ARG A 101 -16.38 -22.96 1.04
C ARG A 101 -15.65 -21.61 1.05
N VAL A 102 -14.39 -21.61 0.61
CA VAL A 102 -13.59 -20.38 0.51
C VAL A 102 -14.31 -19.32 -0.33
N GLY A 103 -14.94 -19.71 -1.45
CA GLY A 103 -15.68 -18.79 -2.30
C GLY A 103 -16.83 -18.09 -1.59
N ASP A 104 -17.58 -18.79 -0.74
CA ASP A 104 -18.70 -18.21 0.03
C ASP A 104 -18.17 -17.21 1.08
N TYR A 105 -17.01 -17.52 1.68
CA TYR A 105 -16.33 -16.63 2.60
C TYR A 105 -15.87 -15.34 1.90
N LEU A 106 -15.18 -15.46 0.77
CA LEU A 106 -14.69 -14.32 0.01
C LEU A 106 -15.82 -13.43 -0.49
N ALA A 107 -16.93 -14.03 -0.97
CA ALA A 107 -18.11 -13.30 -1.42
C ALA A 107 -18.77 -12.47 -0.29
N ARG A 108 -18.79 -12.99 0.95
CA ARG A 108 -19.34 -12.28 2.12
C ARG A 108 -18.64 -10.94 2.40
N TYR A 109 -17.36 -10.85 2.09
CA TYR A 109 -16.52 -9.67 2.33
C TYR A 109 -16.22 -8.88 1.04
N ASP A 110 -16.97 -9.12 -0.02
CA ASP A 110 -16.85 -8.44 -1.31
C ASP A 110 -15.43 -8.52 -1.93
N VAL A 111 -14.68 -9.57 -1.59
CA VAL A 111 -13.30 -9.74 -2.08
C VAL A 111 -13.25 -9.89 -3.59
N PRO A 112 -14.15 -10.66 -4.27
CA PRO A 112 -14.13 -10.78 -5.73
C PRO A 112 -14.29 -9.43 -6.46
N ALA A 113 -15.08 -8.50 -5.93
CA ALA A 113 -15.31 -7.20 -6.58
C ALA A 113 -14.07 -6.29 -6.55
N ARG A 114 -13.17 -6.49 -5.60
CA ARG A 114 -11.93 -5.71 -5.47
C ARG A 114 -10.69 -6.39 -6.05
N GLU A 115 -10.74 -7.71 -6.31
CA GLU A 115 -9.59 -8.54 -6.66
C GLU A 115 -8.76 -7.99 -7.82
N ALA A 116 -9.40 -7.55 -8.91
CA ALA A 116 -8.69 -6.97 -10.04
C ALA A 116 -7.88 -5.71 -9.69
N THR A 117 -8.32 -4.94 -8.69
CA THR A 117 -7.59 -3.76 -8.19
C THR A 117 -6.44 -4.16 -7.27
N ASP A 118 -6.66 -5.16 -6.41
CA ASP A 118 -5.62 -5.69 -5.52
C ASP A 118 -4.51 -6.38 -6.32
N VAL A 119 -4.86 -7.14 -7.36
CA VAL A 119 -3.89 -7.74 -8.31
C VAL A 119 -3.07 -6.65 -8.99
N ARG A 120 -3.72 -5.61 -9.52
CA ARG A 120 -3.01 -4.50 -10.16
C ARG A 120 -2.05 -3.79 -9.20
N TRP A 121 -2.49 -3.56 -7.97
CA TRP A 121 -1.63 -2.97 -6.94
C TRP A 121 -0.39 -3.84 -6.65
N ALA A 122 -0.57 -5.15 -6.48
CA ALA A 122 0.52 -6.08 -6.23
C ALA A 122 1.53 -6.10 -7.39
N GLN A 123 1.05 -6.16 -8.64
CA GLN A 123 1.88 -6.11 -9.84
C GLN A 123 2.67 -4.80 -9.93
N VAL A 124 2.05 -3.66 -9.59
CA VAL A 124 2.74 -2.36 -9.53
C VAL A 124 3.87 -2.39 -8.51
N CYS A 125 3.62 -2.89 -7.29
CA CYS A 125 4.65 -2.99 -6.28
C CYS A 125 5.83 -3.88 -6.74
N MET A 126 5.53 -5.05 -7.29
CA MET A 126 6.56 -5.97 -7.80
C MET A 126 7.38 -5.35 -8.95
N ALA A 127 6.73 -4.63 -9.87
CA ALA A 127 7.44 -3.96 -10.97
C ALA A 127 8.31 -2.78 -10.50
N LEU A 128 7.94 -2.14 -9.40
CA LEU A 128 8.71 -1.03 -8.82
C LEU A 128 9.93 -1.48 -8.02
N GLU A 129 9.94 -2.70 -7.49
CA GLU A 129 11.05 -3.20 -6.66
C GLU A 129 12.38 -3.12 -7.41
N ASP A 130 12.47 -3.66 -8.64
CA ASP A 130 13.68 -3.64 -9.44
C ASP A 130 14.14 -2.19 -9.76
N THR A 131 13.18 -1.30 -10.06
CA THR A 131 13.47 0.11 -10.36
C THR A 131 14.00 0.84 -9.12
N VAL A 132 13.37 0.63 -7.98
CA VAL A 132 13.74 1.29 -6.72
C VAL A 132 15.08 0.78 -6.23
N GLU A 133 15.36 -0.53 -6.33
CA GLU A 133 16.66 -1.11 -5.97
C GLU A 133 17.79 -0.49 -6.82
N ARG A 134 17.60 -0.40 -8.12
CA ARG A 134 18.57 0.23 -9.03
C ARG A 134 18.81 1.71 -8.69
N LEU A 135 17.76 2.47 -8.44
CA LEU A 135 17.87 3.90 -8.13
C LEU A 135 18.43 4.15 -6.72
N ASP A 136 18.11 3.31 -5.74
CA ASP A 136 18.62 3.41 -4.38
C ASP A 136 20.15 3.17 -4.34
N ALA A 137 20.64 2.26 -5.18
CA ALA A 137 22.09 2.05 -5.36
C ALA A 137 22.80 3.19 -6.11
N LEU A 138 22.06 3.91 -6.98
CA LEU A 138 22.61 5.01 -7.76
C LEU A 138 22.59 6.34 -6.99
N PHE A 139 21.53 6.60 -6.20
CA PHE A 139 21.24 7.89 -5.62
C PHE A 139 22.04 8.16 -4.35
N GLU A 140 22.54 9.39 -4.25
CA GLU A 140 23.01 9.94 -2.99
C GLU A 140 21.84 10.16 -2.02
N PRO A 141 22.11 10.27 -0.70
CA PRO A 141 21.05 10.33 0.31
C PRO A 141 19.96 11.38 0.07
N VAL A 142 20.31 12.51 -0.51
CA VAL A 142 19.36 13.58 -0.82
C VAL A 142 18.40 13.20 -1.95
N PHE A 143 18.90 12.51 -2.98
CA PHE A 143 18.09 12.04 -4.11
C PHE A 143 17.27 10.80 -3.72
N ALA A 144 17.86 9.89 -2.95
CA ALA A 144 17.14 8.75 -2.39
C ALA A 144 15.93 9.19 -1.54
N ARG A 145 16.09 10.22 -0.69
CA ARG A 145 14.98 10.79 0.08
C ARG A 145 13.89 11.36 -0.82
N ARG A 146 14.26 12.12 -1.85
CA ARG A 146 13.30 12.67 -2.82
C ARG A 146 12.58 11.56 -3.59
N MET A 147 13.27 10.50 -3.98
CA MET A 147 12.66 9.31 -4.58
C MET A 147 11.59 8.74 -3.66
N GLN A 148 11.89 8.51 -2.39
CA GLN A 148 10.92 8.01 -1.42
C GLN A 148 9.70 8.93 -1.29
N GLU A 149 9.88 10.26 -1.30
CA GLU A 149 8.75 11.20 -1.28
C GLU A 149 7.84 11.03 -2.51
N LYS A 150 8.41 10.82 -3.71
CA LYS A 150 7.62 10.56 -4.93
C LYS A 150 6.87 9.23 -4.88
N LEU A 151 7.50 8.20 -4.35
CA LEU A 151 6.86 6.89 -4.13
C LEU A 151 5.68 7.00 -3.16
N TRP A 152 5.84 7.68 -2.01
CA TRP A 152 4.74 7.94 -1.08
C TRP A 152 3.58 8.69 -1.74
N GLN A 153 3.89 9.72 -2.54
CA GLN A 153 2.86 10.48 -3.26
C GLN A 153 2.10 9.58 -4.24
N ALA A 154 2.81 8.86 -5.10
CA ALA A 154 2.20 8.05 -6.16
C ALA A 154 1.39 6.87 -5.61
N LEU A 155 1.93 6.19 -4.60
CA LEU A 155 1.33 4.96 -4.09
C LEU A 155 0.19 5.22 -3.09
N TYR A 156 0.23 6.33 -2.33
CA TYR A 156 -0.71 6.52 -1.23
C TYR A 156 -1.42 7.88 -1.17
N TYR A 157 -0.82 8.98 -1.65
CA TYR A 157 -1.33 10.31 -1.27
C TYR A 157 -1.99 11.10 -2.39
N ARG A 158 -1.62 10.88 -3.64
CA ARG A 158 -2.17 11.61 -4.80
C ARG A 158 -3.48 10.99 -5.29
N TYR A 159 -4.45 10.86 -4.42
CA TYR A 159 -5.76 10.31 -4.75
C TYR A 159 -6.87 11.24 -4.25
N ASP A 160 -7.84 11.48 -5.12
CA ASP A 160 -9.12 12.08 -4.79
C ASP A 160 -10.10 10.94 -4.46
N PHE A 161 -10.58 10.90 -3.23
CA PHE A 161 -11.51 9.85 -2.80
C PHE A 161 -12.91 9.95 -3.44
N ALA A 162 -13.23 11.08 -4.12
CA ALA A 162 -14.48 11.26 -4.86
C ALA A 162 -14.40 10.72 -6.29
N LYS A 163 -13.24 10.28 -6.77
CA LYS A 163 -13.02 9.72 -8.10
C LYS A 163 -12.65 8.25 -8.01
N GLU A 164 -12.85 7.50 -9.10
CA GLU A 164 -12.44 6.10 -9.19
C GLU A 164 -10.94 5.92 -8.94
N TYR A 165 -10.57 4.88 -8.22
CA TYR A 165 -9.18 4.64 -7.83
C TYR A 165 -8.27 4.25 -8.99
N ARG A 166 -8.68 3.28 -9.83
CA ARG A 166 -7.79 2.69 -10.85
C ARG A 166 -7.26 3.69 -11.88
N PRO A 167 -8.09 4.58 -12.47
CA PRO A 167 -7.56 5.62 -13.37
C PRO A 167 -6.52 6.50 -12.70
N GLN A 168 -6.74 6.89 -11.45
CA GLN A 168 -5.80 7.71 -10.70
C GLN A 168 -4.49 6.97 -10.39
N LEU A 169 -4.54 5.65 -10.15
CA LEU A 169 -3.33 4.84 -9.98
C LEU A 169 -2.47 4.90 -11.24
N GLU A 170 -3.06 4.69 -12.43
CA GLU A 170 -2.30 4.73 -13.68
C GLU A 170 -1.72 6.13 -13.96
N GLU A 171 -2.48 7.19 -13.73
CA GLU A 171 -1.98 8.57 -13.82
C GLU A 171 -0.83 8.85 -12.85
N ASN A 172 -0.93 8.35 -11.63
CA ASN A 172 0.11 8.51 -10.62
C ASN A 172 1.38 7.76 -10.96
N LEU A 173 1.27 6.59 -11.59
CA LEU A 173 2.44 5.82 -12.06
C LEU A 173 3.17 6.55 -13.18
N LEU A 174 2.44 7.10 -14.16
CA LEU A 174 3.03 7.92 -15.23
C LEU A 174 3.72 9.17 -14.67
N TRP A 175 3.07 9.88 -13.75
CA TRP A 175 3.66 11.02 -13.07
C TRP A 175 4.94 10.64 -12.32
N MET A 176 4.91 9.56 -11.56
CA MET A 176 6.04 9.06 -10.78
C MET A 176 7.22 8.70 -11.68
N ASP A 177 7.00 7.97 -12.77
CA ASP A 177 8.04 7.63 -13.75
C ASP A 177 8.75 8.88 -14.28
N GLY A 178 7.97 9.92 -14.64
CA GLY A 178 8.51 11.20 -15.05
C GLY A 178 9.34 11.89 -13.97
N GLU A 179 8.91 11.84 -12.70
CA GLU A 179 9.65 12.42 -11.58
C GLU A 179 10.94 11.65 -11.26
N LEU A 180 10.91 10.32 -11.33
CA LEU A 180 12.10 9.49 -11.11
C LEU A 180 13.16 9.73 -12.20
N LYS A 181 12.76 9.81 -13.47
CA LYS A 181 13.66 10.17 -14.58
C LYS A 181 14.30 11.56 -14.41
N LYS A 182 13.54 12.54 -13.91
CA LYS A 182 14.09 13.87 -13.59
C LYS A 182 15.14 13.79 -12.49
N LEU A 183 14.86 13.05 -11.40
CA LEU A 183 15.81 12.86 -10.30
C LEU A 183 17.10 12.17 -10.78
N GLU A 184 16.98 11.12 -11.60
CA GLU A 184 18.12 10.42 -12.18
C GLU A 184 18.99 11.37 -13.01
N GLY A 185 18.38 12.19 -13.87
CA GLY A 185 19.09 13.22 -14.64
C GLY A 185 19.74 14.30 -13.79
N MET A 186 19.13 14.69 -12.66
CA MET A 186 19.71 15.64 -11.69
C MET A 186 20.91 15.03 -10.97
N GLN A 187 20.83 13.79 -10.51
CA GLN A 187 21.92 13.06 -9.88
C GLN A 187 23.14 12.93 -10.81
N MET A 188 22.89 12.60 -12.09
CA MET A 188 23.95 12.49 -13.08
C MET A 188 24.72 13.82 -13.28
N ARG A 189 23.97 14.93 -13.41
CA ARG A 189 24.58 16.28 -13.54
C ARG A 189 25.38 16.66 -12.29
N HIS A 190 24.84 16.37 -11.09
CA HIS A 190 25.53 16.64 -9.83
C HIS A 190 26.90 15.97 -9.77
N ARG A 191 26.97 14.68 -10.08
CA ARG A 191 28.22 13.91 -10.13
C ARG A 191 29.22 14.42 -11.16
N THR A 192 28.75 14.96 -12.28
CA THR A 192 29.62 15.52 -13.32
C THR A 192 30.29 16.81 -12.84
N ILE A 193 29.53 17.67 -12.15
CA ILE A 193 30.07 18.91 -11.58
C ILE A 193 31.13 18.59 -10.53
N GLU A 194 30.85 17.71 -9.57
CA GLU A 194 31.80 17.33 -8.52
C GLU A 194 33.12 16.72 -9.06
N LYS A 195 33.06 16.05 -10.22
CA LYS A 195 34.27 15.53 -10.88
C LYS A 195 35.10 16.60 -11.56
N ASN A 196 34.47 17.67 -12.04
CA ASN A 196 35.17 18.76 -12.73
C ASN A 196 35.79 19.77 -11.75
N ASP A 197 35.30 19.79 -10.50
CA ASP A 197 35.79 20.68 -9.43
C ASP A 197 36.95 20.07 -8.61
N ARG A 198 37.39 18.83 -8.96
CA ARG A 198 38.54 18.14 -8.34
C ARG A 198 39.72 18.06 -9.30
#